data_07ddcedf2b61dda380136e63ee4e4c95
#
_entry.id   07ddcedf2b61dda380136e63ee4e4c95
#
_cell.length_a   1.000
_cell.length_b   1.000
_cell.length_c   1.000
_cell.angle_alpha   90.00
_cell.angle_beta   90.00
_cell.angle_gamma   90.00
#
_symmetry.space_group_name_H-M   'P 1'
#
loop_
_entity.id
_entity.type
_entity.pdbx_description
1 polymer ?
#
loop_
_entity_poly.entity_id
_entity_poly.type
_entity_poly.pdbx_seq_one_letter_code
_entity_poly.pdbx_strand_id
1 'polypeptide(L)'
;VYARAEMIIKVKEPIAPEYRLIRKDQLVFTFFHFASSEPLTRAMIDSGAVCCAYETVERADRSLPLLIPMSEVAGRMATQEGRYFLEKPRGGKGILLGGVPGVKPAKVFVIGAGVVGTAAARTAAGTGADVTICDISLQRLTYLADVMPKNVKTLMSSEYNIREELKHADLVVGSVLIPGAKAPKLVTRDMLKEMEPGTVMVDVAIDQGGCFETSRPTTHEDPVYYVDGILHYCVANIPGAVPY
;
A
#
# COMPACT_ATOMS: atom_id res chain seq x y z
N VAL A 1 -13.85 23.47 19.25
CA VAL A 1 -12.99 23.78 18.11
C VAL A 1 -13.85 24.02 16.88
N TYR A 2 -14.64 23.07 16.39
CA TYR A 2 -15.42 23.16 15.15
C TYR A 2 -16.31 24.39 15.03
N ALA A 3 -16.98 24.81 16.13
CA ALA A 3 -17.88 25.96 16.13
C ALA A 3 -17.20 27.32 15.90
N ARG A 4 -15.88 27.43 16.17
CA ARG A 4 -15.14 28.70 16.15
C ARG A 4 -14.09 28.78 15.03
N ALA A 5 -13.58 27.63 14.58
CA ALA A 5 -12.53 27.61 13.59
C ALA A 5 -13.08 27.82 12.17
N GLU A 6 -12.43 28.61 11.36
CA GLU A 6 -12.71 28.73 9.92
C GLU A 6 -12.08 27.58 9.13
N MET A 7 -10.95 27.07 9.63
CA MET A 7 -10.23 25.94 9.07
C MET A 7 -10.03 24.85 10.11
N ILE A 8 -10.30 23.61 9.74
CA ILE A 8 -10.00 22.42 10.51
C ILE A 8 -8.86 21.68 9.80
N ILE A 9 -7.75 21.45 10.50
CA ILE A 9 -6.63 20.65 10.03
C ILE A 9 -6.62 19.36 10.86
N LYS A 10 -6.59 18.23 10.16
CA LYS A 10 -6.50 16.89 10.75
C LYS A 10 -5.49 16.04 9.98
N VAL A 11 -5.09 14.94 10.56
CA VAL A 11 -4.29 13.92 9.83
C VAL A 11 -5.22 12.98 9.09
N LYS A 12 -6.18 12.37 9.81
CA LYS A 12 -7.15 11.41 9.25
C LYS A 12 -8.52 12.07 9.03
N GLU A 13 -9.29 11.44 8.17
CA GLU A 13 -10.65 11.82 7.82
C GLU A 13 -11.53 12.06 9.04
N PRO A 14 -12.55 12.91 8.94
CA PRO A 14 -13.57 13.04 9.97
C PRO A 14 -14.27 11.70 10.22
N ILE A 15 -14.55 11.41 11.49
CA ILE A 15 -15.31 10.23 11.92
C ILE A 15 -16.78 10.59 12.11
N ALA A 16 -17.66 9.59 12.13
CA ALA A 16 -19.13 9.81 12.18
C ALA A 16 -19.62 10.80 13.25
N PRO A 17 -19.09 10.81 14.51
CA PRO A 17 -19.47 11.82 15.50
C PRO A 17 -19.08 13.26 15.12
N GLU A 18 -18.09 13.45 14.25
CA GLU A 18 -17.59 14.76 13.82
C GLU A 18 -18.41 15.35 12.65
N TYR A 19 -19.08 14.52 11.84
CA TYR A 19 -19.80 14.97 10.64
C TYR A 19 -20.75 16.13 10.92
N ARG A 20 -21.53 16.04 11.99
CA ARG A 20 -22.49 17.07 12.42
C ARG A 20 -21.86 18.36 12.96
N LEU A 21 -20.55 18.34 13.22
CA LEU A 21 -19.82 19.49 13.75
C LEU A 21 -19.22 20.35 12.64
N ILE A 22 -19.08 19.79 11.44
CA ILE A 22 -18.53 20.46 10.27
C ILE A 22 -19.62 21.36 9.68
N ARG A 23 -19.23 22.60 9.37
CA ARG A 23 -20.16 23.65 8.95
C ARG A 23 -20.02 23.98 7.48
N LYS A 24 -21.07 24.51 6.90
CA LYS A 24 -21.05 25.10 5.56
C LYS A 24 -19.93 26.15 5.46
N ASP A 25 -19.22 26.14 4.33
CA ASP A 25 -18.11 27.04 3.98
C ASP A 25 -16.89 26.90 4.91
N GLN A 26 -16.87 25.97 5.86
CA GLN A 26 -15.71 25.66 6.69
C GLN A 26 -14.67 24.89 5.85
N LEU A 27 -13.41 25.31 5.88
CA LEU A 27 -12.33 24.57 5.23
C LEU A 27 -11.90 23.38 6.10
N VAL A 28 -11.92 22.18 5.53
CA VAL A 28 -11.39 20.96 6.16
C VAL A 28 -10.24 20.44 5.34
N PHE A 29 -9.04 20.41 5.94
CA PHE A 29 -7.79 20.01 5.29
C PHE A 29 -7.22 18.79 6.00
N THR A 30 -7.28 17.62 5.34
CA THR A 30 -6.94 16.30 5.90
C THR A 30 -6.77 15.26 4.79
N PHE A 31 -6.29 14.05 5.12
CA PHE A 31 -6.51 12.87 4.28
C PHE A 31 -7.99 12.48 4.36
N PHE A 32 -8.69 12.42 3.24
CA PHE A 32 -10.10 12.06 3.21
C PHE A 32 -10.38 10.64 2.74
N HIS A 33 -9.63 10.15 1.75
CA HIS A 33 -9.84 8.85 1.13
C HIS A 33 -11.31 8.63 0.69
N PHE A 34 -11.94 9.65 0.09
CA PHE A 34 -13.36 9.65 -0.28
C PHE A 34 -13.80 8.40 -1.05
N ALA A 35 -12.97 7.90 -1.95
CA ALA A 35 -13.28 6.72 -2.74
C ALA A 35 -13.50 5.44 -1.91
N SER A 36 -13.04 5.40 -0.65
CA SER A 36 -13.18 4.25 0.24
C SER A 36 -14.41 4.33 1.17
N SER A 37 -15.04 5.52 1.31
CA SER A 37 -16.12 5.74 2.27
C SER A 37 -17.24 6.58 1.70
N GLU A 38 -18.30 5.93 1.21
CA GLU A 38 -19.52 6.62 0.76
C GLU A 38 -20.19 7.43 1.89
N PRO A 39 -20.33 6.93 3.15
CA PRO A 39 -20.92 7.70 4.23
C PRO A 39 -20.19 9.03 4.52
N LEU A 40 -18.85 9.00 4.54
CA LEU A 40 -18.03 10.19 4.69
C LEU A 40 -18.25 11.17 3.53
N THR A 41 -18.22 10.67 2.31
CA THR A 41 -18.41 11.49 1.11
C THR A 41 -19.74 12.21 1.13
N ARG A 42 -20.84 11.49 1.44
CA ARG A 42 -22.18 12.09 1.57
C ARG A 42 -22.23 13.12 2.69
N ALA A 43 -21.69 12.80 3.87
CA ALA A 43 -21.67 13.72 5.01
C ALA A 43 -20.93 15.04 4.67
N MET A 44 -19.83 14.97 3.93
CA MET A 44 -19.10 16.18 3.52
C MET A 44 -19.85 16.99 2.47
N ILE A 45 -20.52 16.35 1.53
CA ILE A 45 -21.41 17.01 0.55
C ILE A 45 -22.55 17.71 1.29
N ASP A 46 -23.22 17.02 2.19
CA ASP A 46 -24.37 17.54 2.94
C ASP A 46 -23.98 18.70 3.88
N SER A 47 -22.76 18.68 4.42
CA SER A 47 -22.25 19.76 5.27
C SER A 47 -22.04 21.08 4.52
N GLY A 48 -21.79 21.02 3.20
CA GLY A 48 -21.41 22.18 2.39
C GLY A 48 -20.04 22.75 2.73
N ALA A 49 -19.17 21.97 3.37
CA ALA A 49 -17.79 22.38 3.68
C ALA A 49 -16.90 22.38 2.44
N VAL A 50 -15.81 23.13 2.51
CA VAL A 50 -14.74 23.11 1.50
C VAL A 50 -13.72 22.07 1.91
N CYS A 51 -13.71 20.93 1.22
CA CYS A 51 -12.82 19.82 1.52
C CYS A 51 -11.53 19.90 0.68
N CYS A 52 -10.39 19.96 1.33
CA CYS A 52 -9.08 19.90 0.69
C CYS A 52 -8.37 18.60 1.14
N ALA A 53 -8.26 17.63 0.22
CA ALA A 53 -7.67 16.34 0.52
C ALA A 53 -6.15 16.36 0.29
N TYR A 54 -5.37 15.96 1.30
CA TYR A 54 -3.90 15.90 1.19
C TYR A 54 -3.45 15.01 0.04
N GLU A 55 -4.12 13.88 -0.14
CA GLU A 55 -3.76 12.87 -1.14
C GLU A 55 -4.03 13.29 -2.58
N THR A 56 -4.72 14.42 -2.80
CA THR A 56 -5.04 14.93 -4.14
C THR A 56 -4.44 16.30 -4.42
N VAL A 57 -3.67 16.87 -3.48
CA VAL A 57 -2.90 18.10 -3.76
C VAL A 57 -1.80 17.77 -4.75
N GLU A 58 -1.93 18.29 -5.96
CA GLU A 58 -1.08 17.97 -7.12
C GLU A 58 -0.30 19.20 -7.59
N ARG A 59 0.98 19.01 -7.93
CA ARG A 59 1.80 20.01 -8.62
C ARG A 59 1.61 19.95 -10.13
N ALA A 60 2.15 20.94 -10.84
CA ALA A 60 2.10 21.00 -12.30
C ALA A 60 2.76 19.80 -13.00
N ASP A 61 3.73 19.14 -12.34
CA ASP A 61 4.40 17.93 -12.79
C ASP A 61 3.63 16.65 -12.43
N ARG A 62 2.40 16.77 -11.89
CA ARG A 62 1.53 15.71 -11.41
C ARG A 62 2.05 14.97 -10.19
N SER A 63 3.06 15.46 -9.52
CA SER A 63 3.50 14.91 -8.23
C SER A 63 2.53 15.27 -7.11
N LEU A 64 2.41 14.38 -6.11
CA LEU A 64 1.53 14.54 -4.94
C LEU A 64 2.37 14.82 -3.69
N PRO A 65 2.85 16.06 -3.48
CA PRO A 65 3.88 16.38 -2.50
C PRO A 65 3.50 16.09 -1.06
N LEU A 66 2.20 16.14 -0.73
CA LEU A 66 1.72 15.85 0.62
C LEU A 66 1.51 14.35 0.88
N LEU A 67 1.40 13.55 -0.19
CA LEU A 67 1.28 12.09 -0.10
C LEU A 67 2.64 11.38 -0.13
N ILE A 68 3.63 11.94 -0.84
CA ILE A 68 4.96 11.32 -1.03
C ILE A 68 5.61 10.87 0.29
N PRO A 69 5.72 11.71 1.35
CA PRO A 69 6.37 11.28 2.60
C PRO A 69 5.71 10.05 3.23
N MET A 70 4.38 10.03 3.28
CA MET A 70 3.64 8.89 3.84
C MET A 70 3.79 7.64 2.97
N SER A 71 3.85 7.81 1.66
CA SER A 71 4.10 6.71 0.71
C SER A 71 5.51 6.12 0.87
N GLU A 72 6.53 6.94 1.12
CA GLU A 72 7.90 6.50 1.42
C GLU A 72 7.94 5.65 2.70
N VAL A 73 7.29 6.11 3.76
CA VAL A 73 7.20 5.38 5.04
C VAL A 73 6.45 4.06 4.83
N ALA A 74 5.27 4.09 4.19
CA ALA A 74 4.45 2.92 3.95
C ALA A 74 5.18 1.82 3.15
N GLY A 75 5.93 2.21 2.11
CA GLY A 75 6.70 1.25 1.30
C GLY A 75 7.82 0.56 2.10
N ARG A 76 8.54 1.31 2.94
CA ARG A 76 9.58 0.74 3.82
C ARG A 76 8.97 -0.20 4.85
N MET A 77 7.88 0.20 5.47
CA MET A 77 7.15 -0.61 6.44
C MET A 77 6.55 -1.87 5.83
N ALA A 78 6.05 -1.80 4.58
CA ALA A 78 5.54 -2.98 3.89
C ALA A 78 6.59 -4.11 3.82
N THR A 79 7.84 -3.77 3.56
CA THR A 79 8.94 -4.75 3.59
C THR A 79 9.28 -5.19 5.02
N GLN A 80 9.27 -4.27 6.00
CA GLN A 80 9.55 -4.58 7.39
C GLN A 80 8.53 -5.56 7.96
N GLU A 81 7.24 -5.27 7.80
CA GLU A 81 6.15 -6.11 8.28
C GLU A 81 6.09 -7.43 7.50
N GLY A 82 6.26 -7.37 6.18
CA GLY A 82 6.32 -8.57 5.34
C GLY A 82 7.43 -9.52 5.79
N ARG A 83 8.61 -9.00 6.08
CA ARG A 83 9.73 -9.79 6.62
C ARG A 83 9.40 -10.42 7.98
N TYR A 84 8.78 -9.65 8.87
CA TYR A 84 8.38 -10.14 10.20
C TYR A 84 7.39 -11.30 10.12
N PHE A 85 6.39 -11.18 9.26
CA PHE A 85 5.39 -12.24 9.09
C PHE A 85 5.85 -13.42 8.22
N LEU A 86 6.99 -13.34 7.54
CA LEU A 86 7.63 -14.50 6.89
C LEU A 86 8.22 -15.50 7.91
N GLU A 87 8.43 -15.08 9.15
CA GLU A 87 8.96 -15.95 10.21
C GLU A 87 7.98 -17.10 10.52
N LYS A 88 8.52 -18.32 10.75
CA LYS A 88 7.69 -19.50 11.03
C LYS A 88 6.78 -19.36 12.25
N PRO A 89 7.24 -18.78 13.39
CA PRO A 89 6.37 -18.53 14.55
C PRO A 89 5.25 -17.53 14.29
N ARG A 90 5.31 -16.77 13.21
CA ARG A 90 4.29 -15.78 12.79
C ARG A 90 3.35 -16.30 11.73
N GLY A 91 3.54 -17.57 11.31
CA GLY A 91 2.68 -18.23 10.33
C GLY A 91 3.19 -18.20 8.89
N GLY A 92 4.31 -17.54 8.63
CA GLY A 92 4.94 -17.51 7.32
C GLY A 92 5.70 -18.78 6.96
N LYS A 93 6.35 -18.77 5.80
CA LYS A 93 7.14 -19.91 5.28
C LYS A 93 8.37 -20.24 6.14
N GLY A 94 8.86 -19.32 6.98
CA GLY A 94 10.11 -19.46 7.73
C GLY A 94 11.34 -19.15 6.88
N ILE A 95 11.24 -18.15 6.01
CA ILE A 95 12.30 -17.74 5.07
C ILE A 95 12.91 -16.42 5.53
N LEU A 96 14.24 -16.37 5.56
CA LEU A 96 14.99 -15.14 5.81
C LEU A 96 15.06 -14.32 4.52
N LEU A 97 14.66 -13.06 4.57
CA LEU A 97 14.51 -12.20 3.40
C LEU A 97 15.79 -12.12 2.54
N GLY A 98 16.94 -11.91 3.16
CA GLY A 98 18.23 -11.82 2.47
C GLY A 98 18.94 -13.15 2.23
N GLY A 99 18.40 -14.28 2.73
CA GLY A 99 19.11 -15.57 2.72
C GLY A 99 20.37 -15.58 3.60
N VAL A 100 21.16 -16.62 3.49
CA VAL A 100 22.49 -16.76 4.09
C VAL A 100 23.40 -17.54 3.13
N PRO A 101 24.72 -17.55 3.30
CA PRO A 101 25.59 -18.38 2.48
C PRO A 101 25.11 -19.84 2.40
N GLY A 102 24.88 -20.31 1.20
CA GLY A 102 24.32 -21.64 0.93
C GLY A 102 22.78 -21.74 0.90
N VAL A 103 22.06 -20.69 1.29
CA VAL A 103 20.59 -20.62 1.22
C VAL A 103 20.16 -19.40 0.41
N LYS A 104 19.31 -19.61 -0.60
CA LYS A 104 18.83 -18.53 -1.46
C LYS A 104 18.03 -17.48 -0.68
N PRO A 105 18.11 -16.19 -1.09
CA PRO A 105 17.23 -15.15 -0.55
C PRO A 105 15.77 -15.39 -0.93
N ALA A 106 14.86 -14.74 -0.19
CA ALA A 106 13.45 -14.70 -0.51
C ALA A 106 13.21 -13.96 -1.83
N LYS A 107 12.15 -14.37 -2.53
CA LYS A 107 11.63 -13.70 -3.72
C LYS A 107 10.56 -12.70 -3.30
N VAL A 108 10.81 -11.44 -3.57
CA VAL A 108 9.88 -10.33 -3.27
C VAL A 108 9.30 -9.81 -4.57
N PHE A 109 7.99 -9.86 -4.69
CA PHE A 109 7.26 -9.31 -5.82
C PHE A 109 6.52 -8.03 -5.45
N VAL A 110 6.80 -6.93 -6.14
CA VAL A 110 6.20 -5.61 -5.89
C VAL A 110 5.33 -5.22 -7.09
N ILE A 111 4.05 -5.00 -6.83
CA ILE A 111 3.05 -4.63 -7.84
C ILE A 111 2.79 -3.13 -7.74
N GLY A 112 3.23 -2.39 -8.76
CA GLY A 112 3.22 -0.93 -8.83
C GLY A 112 4.60 -0.33 -8.53
N ALA A 113 5.11 0.50 -9.44
CA ALA A 113 6.42 1.14 -9.35
C ALA A 113 6.33 2.64 -8.96
N GLY A 114 5.27 3.04 -8.28
CA GLY A 114 5.11 4.36 -7.68
C GLY A 114 6.08 4.59 -6.51
N VAL A 115 5.81 5.61 -5.69
CA VAL A 115 6.65 5.94 -4.51
C VAL A 115 6.70 4.77 -3.53
N VAL A 116 5.55 4.22 -3.16
CA VAL A 116 5.42 3.07 -2.24
C VAL A 116 6.21 1.88 -2.75
N GLY A 117 5.94 1.42 -3.98
CA GLY A 117 6.58 0.22 -4.52
C GLY A 117 8.08 0.39 -4.71
N THR A 118 8.53 1.58 -5.13
CA THR A 118 9.97 1.89 -5.23
C THR A 118 10.66 1.83 -3.87
N ALA A 119 10.03 2.38 -2.82
CA ALA A 119 10.55 2.33 -1.46
C ALA A 119 10.58 0.89 -0.92
N ALA A 120 9.51 0.10 -1.15
CA ALA A 120 9.45 -1.30 -0.77
C ALA A 120 10.54 -2.13 -1.47
N ALA A 121 10.64 -2.02 -2.80
CA ALA A 121 11.62 -2.75 -3.59
C ALA A 121 13.07 -2.41 -3.18
N ARG A 122 13.36 -1.12 -2.95
CA ARG A 122 14.67 -0.67 -2.49
C ARG A 122 15.02 -1.22 -1.11
N THR A 123 14.06 -1.23 -0.19
CA THR A 123 14.23 -1.75 1.17
C THR A 123 14.47 -3.26 1.13
N ALA A 124 13.66 -4.01 0.38
CA ALA A 124 13.84 -5.45 0.20
C ALA A 124 15.20 -5.79 -0.44
N ALA A 125 15.57 -5.08 -1.50
CA ALA A 125 16.86 -5.26 -2.17
C ALA A 125 18.04 -4.97 -1.24
N GLY A 126 17.91 -3.93 -0.39
CA GLY A 126 18.93 -3.59 0.62
C GLY A 126 19.16 -4.66 1.67
N THR A 127 18.20 -5.57 1.89
CA THR A 127 18.38 -6.76 2.75
C THR A 127 18.98 -7.96 2.02
N GLY A 128 19.19 -7.87 0.69
CA GLY A 128 19.70 -8.94 -0.14
C GLY A 128 18.64 -9.82 -0.82
N ALA A 129 17.36 -9.48 -0.73
CA ALA A 129 16.28 -10.23 -1.38
C ALA A 129 16.40 -10.21 -2.91
N ASP A 130 15.85 -11.24 -3.58
CA ASP A 130 15.64 -11.26 -5.05
C ASP A 130 14.30 -10.56 -5.32
N VAL A 131 14.35 -9.37 -5.94
CA VAL A 131 13.18 -8.51 -6.09
C VAL A 131 12.76 -8.40 -7.53
N THR A 132 11.46 -8.58 -7.80
CA THR A 132 10.82 -8.20 -9.08
C THR A 132 9.83 -7.08 -8.80
N ILE A 133 9.90 -5.96 -9.54
CA ILE A 133 8.94 -4.87 -9.48
C ILE A 133 8.24 -4.71 -10.82
N CYS A 134 6.90 -4.63 -10.83
CA CYS A 134 6.15 -4.45 -12.06
C CYS A 134 5.35 -3.16 -12.09
N ASP A 135 5.17 -2.61 -13.30
CA ASP A 135 4.33 -1.44 -13.58
C ASP A 135 3.83 -1.48 -15.02
N ILE A 136 2.79 -0.70 -15.33
CA ILE A 136 2.30 -0.50 -16.70
C ILE A 136 3.11 0.55 -17.48
N SER A 137 3.88 1.38 -16.78
CA SER A 137 4.69 2.45 -17.37
C SER A 137 6.08 1.97 -17.72
N LEU A 138 6.33 1.73 -19.01
CA LEU A 138 7.68 1.37 -19.50
C LEU A 138 8.71 2.46 -19.13
N GLN A 139 8.34 3.73 -19.21
CA GLN A 139 9.22 4.84 -18.83
C GLN A 139 9.66 4.72 -17.37
N ARG A 140 8.72 4.38 -16.47
CA ARG A 140 9.01 4.18 -15.06
C ARG A 140 9.92 2.97 -14.83
N LEU A 141 9.65 1.87 -15.53
CA LEU A 141 10.47 0.66 -15.46
C LEU A 141 11.89 0.90 -15.96
N THR A 142 12.06 1.63 -17.06
CA THR A 142 13.39 2.02 -17.60
C THR A 142 14.17 2.82 -16.56
N TYR A 143 13.54 3.86 -15.98
CA TYR A 143 14.19 4.64 -14.92
C TYR A 143 14.62 3.77 -13.73
N LEU A 144 13.77 2.85 -13.28
CA LEU A 144 14.10 1.96 -12.16
C LEU A 144 15.22 0.97 -12.51
N ALA A 145 15.27 0.48 -13.74
CA ALA A 145 16.36 -0.38 -14.19
C ALA A 145 17.74 0.30 -14.09
N ASP A 146 17.79 1.61 -14.27
CA ASP A 146 19.02 2.41 -14.18
C ASP A 146 19.44 2.72 -12.74
N VAL A 147 18.45 2.96 -11.83
CA VAL A 147 18.74 3.53 -10.49
C VAL A 147 18.61 2.54 -9.34
N MET A 148 18.03 1.35 -9.57
CA MET A 148 17.86 0.34 -8.54
C MET A 148 19.08 -0.60 -8.44
N PRO A 149 19.29 -1.24 -7.27
CA PRO A 149 20.31 -2.29 -7.14
C PRO A 149 20.09 -3.43 -8.14
N LYS A 150 21.17 -4.12 -8.53
CA LYS A 150 21.14 -5.18 -9.54
C LYS A 150 20.28 -6.41 -9.20
N ASN A 151 19.96 -6.61 -7.93
CA ASN A 151 19.03 -7.64 -7.46
C ASN A 151 17.55 -7.21 -7.58
N VAL A 152 17.26 -6.06 -8.21
CA VAL A 152 15.91 -5.63 -8.58
C VAL A 152 15.72 -5.80 -10.08
N LYS A 153 14.73 -6.58 -10.48
CA LYS A 153 14.31 -6.79 -11.86
C LYS A 153 13.04 -6.01 -12.13
N THR A 154 12.93 -5.42 -13.30
CA THR A 154 11.72 -4.71 -13.73
C THR A 154 10.91 -5.57 -14.69
N LEU A 155 9.58 -5.53 -14.58
CA LEU A 155 8.67 -6.36 -15.36
C LEU A 155 7.43 -5.54 -15.78
N MET A 156 6.97 -5.73 -17.03
CA MET A 156 5.68 -5.14 -17.44
C MET A 156 4.52 -5.79 -16.69
N SER A 157 3.64 -4.95 -16.13
CA SER A 157 2.44 -5.41 -15.46
C SER A 157 1.42 -5.93 -16.49
N SER A 158 1.15 -7.22 -16.42
CA SER A 158 0.07 -7.89 -17.14
C SER A 158 -0.48 -9.00 -16.26
N GLU A 159 -1.71 -9.44 -16.50
CA GLU A 159 -2.29 -10.54 -15.74
C GLU A 159 -1.41 -11.80 -15.79
N TYR A 160 -0.87 -12.11 -16.97
CA TYR A 160 0.03 -13.25 -17.15
C TYR A 160 1.31 -13.12 -16.30
N ASN A 161 1.99 -11.99 -16.36
CA ASN A 161 3.24 -11.77 -15.63
C ASN A 161 3.00 -11.73 -14.11
N ILE A 162 1.90 -11.13 -13.66
CA ILE A 162 1.52 -11.14 -12.25
C ILE A 162 1.29 -12.57 -11.78
N ARG A 163 0.53 -13.37 -12.50
CA ARG A 163 0.22 -14.76 -12.17
C ARG A 163 1.49 -15.62 -12.10
N GLU A 164 2.43 -15.47 -13.04
CA GLU A 164 3.69 -16.21 -13.03
C GLU A 164 4.60 -15.85 -11.85
N GLU A 165 4.74 -14.55 -11.55
CA GLU A 165 5.57 -14.12 -10.41
C GLU A 165 4.97 -14.54 -9.06
N LEU A 166 3.64 -14.54 -8.92
CA LEU A 166 2.95 -14.95 -7.70
C LEU A 166 3.23 -16.43 -7.32
N LYS A 167 3.39 -17.33 -8.29
CA LYS A 167 3.67 -18.75 -8.02
C LYS A 167 4.93 -18.98 -7.19
N HIS A 168 5.88 -18.07 -7.30
CA HIS A 168 7.21 -18.21 -6.72
C HIS A 168 7.52 -17.16 -5.64
N ALA A 169 6.65 -16.21 -5.44
CA ALA A 169 6.86 -15.15 -4.47
C ALA A 169 6.78 -15.69 -3.03
N ASP A 170 7.64 -15.15 -2.16
CA ASP A 170 7.59 -15.36 -0.72
C ASP A 170 6.92 -14.16 -0.03
N LEU A 171 7.18 -12.96 -0.55
CA LEU A 171 6.55 -11.71 -0.12
C LEU A 171 6.01 -10.98 -1.35
N VAL A 172 4.73 -10.59 -1.30
CA VAL A 172 4.08 -9.75 -2.31
C VAL A 172 3.70 -8.40 -1.68
N VAL A 173 4.07 -7.31 -2.34
CA VAL A 173 3.68 -5.96 -1.92
C VAL A 173 2.79 -5.33 -2.98
N GLY A 174 1.52 -5.09 -2.63
CA GLY A 174 0.55 -4.37 -3.45
C GLY A 174 0.64 -2.86 -3.19
N SER A 175 0.99 -2.08 -4.21
CA SER A 175 1.28 -0.66 -4.05
C SER A 175 0.73 0.22 -5.18
N VAL A 176 -0.32 -0.26 -5.87
CA VAL A 176 -0.94 0.49 -6.97
C VAL A 176 -1.93 1.50 -6.41
N LEU A 177 -1.71 2.76 -6.76
CA LEU A 177 -2.55 3.88 -6.38
C LEU A 177 -3.04 4.60 -7.63
N ILE A 178 -4.36 4.84 -7.70
CA ILE A 178 -4.97 5.75 -8.67
C ILE A 178 -5.51 6.94 -7.89
N PRO A 179 -4.97 8.15 -8.08
CA PRO A 179 -5.43 9.34 -7.35
C PRO A 179 -6.94 9.55 -7.47
N GLY A 180 -7.63 9.66 -6.33
CA GLY A 180 -9.09 9.92 -6.30
C GLY A 180 -9.98 8.74 -6.71
N ALA A 181 -9.43 7.54 -6.98
CA ALA A 181 -10.19 6.36 -7.36
C ALA A 181 -9.85 5.15 -6.48
N LYS A 182 -10.69 4.11 -6.56
CA LYS A 182 -10.39 2.81 -5.95
C LYS A 182 -9.22 2.14 -6.67
N ALA A 183 -8.38 1.44 -5.91
CA ALA A 183 -7.33 0.62 -6.50
C ALA A 183 -7.92 -0.51 -7.37
N PRO A 184 -7.32 -0.83 -8.53
CA PRO A 184 -7.75 -1.95 -9.35
C PRO A 184 -7.42 -3.28 -8.65
N LYS A 185 -8.26 -4.30 -8.81
CA LYS A 185 -7.99 -5.65 -8.29
C LYS A 185 -7.08 -6.40 -9.25
N LEU A 186 -5.79 -6.41 -8.96
CA LEU A 186 -4.75 -6.98 -9.83
C LEU A 186 -4.41 -8.44 -9.48
N VAL A 187 -4.64 -8.84 -8.22
CA VAL A 187 -4.49 -10.23 -7.79
C VAL A 187 -5.87 -10.78 -7.45
N THR A 188 -6.33 -11.76 -8.21
CA THR A 188 -7.62 -12.42 -8.00
C THR A 188 -7.50 -13.56 -6.98
N ARG A 189 -8.62 -13.96 -6.38
CA ARG A 189 -8.63 -15.09 -5.45
C ARG A 189 -8.19 -16.40 -6.12
N ASP A 190 -8.45 -16.56 -7.40
CA ASP A 190 -8.03 -17.74 -8.16
C ASP A 190 -6.51 -17.86 -8.25
N MET A 191 -5.80 -16.73 -8.39
CA MET A 191 -4.34 -16.69 -8.42
C MET A 191 -3.71 -17.19 -7.09
N LEU A 192 -4.39 -16.99 -5.95
CA LEU A 192 -3.89 -17.45 -4.66
C LEU A 192 -3.74 -18.97 -4.58
N LYS A 193 -4.54 -19.72 -5.33
CA LYS A 193 -4.48 -21.20 -5.37
C LYS A 193 -3.18 -21.73 -6.00
N GLU A 194 -2.50 -20.89 -6.79
CA GLU A 194 -1.23 -21.22 -7.45
C GLU A 194 -0.02 -20.81 -6.62
N MET A 195 -0.25 -20.06 -5.53
CA MET A 195 0.80 -19.59 -4.62
C MET A 195 1.15 -20.65 -3.57
N GLU A 196 2.36 -20.55 -3.05
CA GLU A 196 2.79 -21.45 -1.97
C GLU A 196 2.21 -21.01 -0.61
N PRO A 197 1.66 -21.95 0.20
CA PRO A 197 1.16 -21.63 1.54
C PRO A 197 2.22 -20.96 2.43
N GLY A 198 1.79 -19.99 3.22
CA GLY A 198 2.68 -19.18 4.08
C GLY A 198 3.37 -18.01 3.36
N THR A 199 3.10 -17.81 2.07
CA THR A 199 3.42 -16.56 1.39
C THR A 199 2.74 -15.39 2.11
N VAL A 200 3.43 -14.27 2.22
CA VAL A 200 2.92 -13.04 2.85
C VAL A 200 2.56 -12.02 1.77
N MET A 201 1.35 -11.48 1.85
CA MET A 201 0.85 -10.43 0.98
C MET A 201 0.58 -9.16 1.79
N VAL A 202 1.28 -8.07 1.48
CA VAL A 202 1.09 -6.76 2.11
C VAL A 202 0.38 -5.84 1.14
N ASP A 203 -0.84 -5.43 1.44
CA ASP A 203 -1.60 -4.49 0.62
C ASP A 203 -1.52 -3.07 1.17
N VAL A 204 -0.61 -2.27 0.62
CA VAL A 204 -0.46 -0.87 1.02
C VAL A 204 -1.55 0.02 0.43
N ALA A 205 -2.20 -0.44 -0.64
CA ALA A 205 -3.31 0.27 -1.27
C ALA A 205 -4.64 0.12 -0.50
N ILE A 206 -4.63 -0.51 0.68
CA ILE A 206 -5.84 -0.84 1.45
C ILE A 206 -6.70 0.37 1.78
N ASP A 207 -6.09 1.52 2.09
CA ASP A 207 -6.80 2.79 2.34
C ASP A 207 -7.66 3.25 1.12
N GLN A 208 -7.39 2.71 -0.08
CA GLN A 208 -8.17 2.94 -1.30
C GLN A 208 -8.86 1.66 -1.80
N GLY A 209 -9.19 0.76 -0.90
CA GLY A 209 -9.93 -0.47 -1.18
C GLY A 209 -9.06 -1.68 -1.51
N GLY A 210 -7.73 -1.53 -1.53
CA GLY A 210 -6.77 -2.60 -1.78
C GLY A 210 -6.68 -3.06 -3.23
N CYS A 211 -5.51 -3.53 -3.66
CA CYS A 211 -5.28 -4.03 -5.02
C CYS A 211 -5.36 -5.56 -5.15
N PHE A 212 -5.62 -6.29 -4.05
CA PHE A 212 -5.96 -7.71 -4.10
C PHE A 212 -7.47 -7.91 -3.93
N GLU A 213 -8.06 -8.85 -4.63
CA GLU A 213 -9.49 -9.17 -4.53
C GLU A 213 -9.86 -9.58 -3.09
N THR A 214 -8.95 -10.29 -2.43
CA THR A 214 -9.11 -10.81 -1.07
C THR A 214 -8.75 -9.83 0.03
N SER A 215 -8.33 -8.61 -0.30
CA SER A 215 -7.97 -7.59 0.68
C SER A 215 -9.19 -7.08 1.45
N ARG A 216 -9.03 -7.04 2.77
CA ARG A 216 -9.94 -6.34 3.70
C ARG A 216 -9.12 -5.57 4.73
N PRO A 217 -9.56 -4.38 5.16
CA PRO A 217 -8.83 -3.59 6.15
C PRO A 217 -8.63 -4.36 7.47
N THR A 218 -7.43 -4.22 8.03
CA THR A 218 -7.05 -4.70 9.36
C THR A 218 -6.52 -3.55 10.21
N THR A 219 -6.21 -3.81 11.46
CA THR A 219 -5.70 -2.82 12.42
C THR A 219 -4.30 -3.20 12.90
N HIS A 220 -3.59 -2.28 13.55
CA HIS A 220 -2.29 -2.58 14.15
C HIS A 220 -2.38 -3.61 15.29
N GLU A 221 -3.54 -3.75 15.94
CA GLU A 221 -3.79 -4.73 17.02
C GLU A 221 -4.04 -6.13 16.47
N ASP A 222 -4.77 -6.25 15.35
CA ASP A 222 -5.05 -7.52 14.65
C ASP A 222 -4.66 -7.35 13.16
N PRO A 223 -3.35 -7.43 12.85
CA PRO A 223 -2.83 -6.96 11.57
C PRO A 223 -2.98 -7.94 10.42
N VAL A 224 -3.23 -9.23 10.69
CA VAL A 224 -3.17 -10.28 9.65
C VAL A 224 -4.37 -11.21 9.66
N TYR A 225 -4.61 -11.82 8.52
CA TYR A 225 -5.56 -12.91 8.36
C TYR A 225 -5.11 -13.84 7.23
N TYR A 226 -5.74 -15.03 7.15
CA TYR A 226 -5.42 -16.00 6.10
C TYR A 226 -6.57 -16.13 5.10
N VAL A 227 -6.20 -16.25 3.82
CA VAL A 227 -7.09 -16.68 2.74
C VAL A 227 -6.37 -17.75 1.94
N ASP A 228 -6.96 -18.93 1.82
CA ASP A 228 -6.43 -20.07 1.05
C ASP A 228 -4.96 -20.41 1.40
N GLY A 229 -4.58 -20.26 2.67
CA GLY A 229 -3.22 -20.53 3.17
C GLY A 229 -2.22 -19.39 2.99
N ILE A 230 -2.63 -18.27 2.40
CA ILE A 230 -1.82 -17.06 2.16
C ILE A 230 -2.10 -16.04 3.26
N LEU A 231 -1.03 -15.53 3.89
CA LEU A 231 -1.12 -14.53 4.94
C LEU A 231 -1.28 -13.14 4.34
N HIS A 232 -2.31 -12.43 4.77
CA HIS A 232 -2.60 -11.05 4.34
C HIS A 232 -2.33 -10.07 5.48
N TYR A 233 -1.52 -9.05 5.19
CA TYR A 233 -1.32 -7.87 6.04
C TYR A 233 -1.92 -6.66 5.30
N CYS A 234 -3.02 -6.13 5.83
CA CYS A 234 -3.80 -5.07 5.18
C CYS A 234 -4.14 -3.95 6.18
N VAL A 235 -3.17 -3.58 7.00
CA VAL A 235 -3.37 -2.56 8.04
C VAL A 235 -3.63 -1.20 7.42
N ALA A 236 -4.79 -0.62 7.72
CA ALA A 236 -5.09 0.76 7.34
C ALA A 236 -4.14 1.72 8.06
N ASN A 237 -3.64 2.73 7.34
CA ASN A 237 -2.67 3.66 7.90
C ASN A 237 -1.39 2.98 8.42
N ILE A 238 -0.79 2.13 7.62
CA ILE A 238 0.50 1.47 7.95
C ILE A 238 1.51 2.44 8.60
N PRO A 239 1.74 3.67 8.07
CA PRO A 239 2.68 4.63 8.65
C PRO A 239 2.36 5.06 10.08
N GLY A 240 1.13 4.87 10.55
CA GLY A 240 0.72 5.22 11.92
C GLY A 240 1.49 4.49 13.02
N ALA A 241 2.13 3.37 12.72
CA ALA A 241 2.98 2.65 13.67
C ALA A 241 4.33 3.33 13.94
N VAL A 242 4.74 4.28 13.10
CA VAL A 242 6.03 5.00 13.22
C VAL A 242 5.80 6.52 13.17
N PRO A 243 5.22 7.10 14.22
CA PRO A 243 4.80 8.51 14.22
C PRO A 243 5.95 9.51 14.35
N TYR A 244 7.19 9.05 14.53
CA TYR A 244 8.37 9.88 14.73
C TYR A 244 9.15 10.12 13.45
#